data_e189f3189b65c06f183adc2e113ace0c
#
_entry.id   e189f3189b65c06f183adc2e113ace0c
#
_cell.length_a   1.000
_cell.length_b   1.000
_cell.length_c   1.000
_cell.angle_alpha   90.00
_cell.angle_beta   90.00
_cell.angle_gamma   90.00
#
_symmetry.space_group_name_H-M   'P 1'
#
loop_
_entity.id
_entity.type
_entity.pdbx_description
1 polymer ?
#
loop_
_entity_poly.entity_id
_entity_poly.type
_entity_poly.pdbx_seq_one_letter_code
_entity_poly.pdbx_strand_id
1 'polypeptide(L)'
;SEVSLAADIPDFSANYAVKLNGIQAGELKRTLETDQTGLRHFTSISQAKGVFSFFKPDIIEETSLWRLKDNVVQPQFYRYLRTGGKKEKRLEMKFNWLDMTAQIDDREHPWQLDIEPNTLDKLVYQISLMRDLIKHKGDQITYRIADGGKLKTYQIRILGEERIKTPMGEIDAVKLPRHRDKDNERETTLWCAP
;
A
#
# COMPACT_ATOMS: atom_id res chain seq x y z
N SER A 1 -25.60 17.14 -17.33
CA SER A 1 -24.25 17.17 -16.77
C SER A 1 -23.87 15.75 -16.39
N GLU A 2 -23.15 15.09 -17.29
CA GLU A 2 -22.54 13.80 -17.01
C GLU A 2 -21.46 14.02 -15.95
N VAL A 3 -21.71 13.54 -14.74
CA VAL A 3 -20.66 13.35 -13.76
C VAL A 3 -19.83 12.19 -14.30
N SER A 4 -18.70 12.50 -14.94
CA SER A 4 -17.68 11.51 -15.26
C SER A 4 -17.22 10.90 -13.94
N LEU A 5 -17.80 9.78 -13.58
CA LEU A 5 -17.25 8.89 -12.55
C LEU A 5 -15.87 8.51 -13.06
N ALA A 6 -14.85 9.07 -12.43
CA ALA A 6 -13.49 8.61 -12.67
C ALA A 6 -13.51 7.09 -12.51
N ALA A 7 -13.12 6.38 -13.55
CA ALA A 7 -13.14 4.92 -13.56
C ALA A 7 -12.42 4.42 -12.31
N ASP A 8 -13.11 3.68 -11.48
CA ASP A 8 -12.51 3.06 -10.30
C ASP A 8 -11.48 2.04 -10.77
N ILE A 9 -10.46 1.79 -9.96
CA ILE A 9 -9.45 0.78 -10.28
C ILE A 9 -10.16 -0.57 -10.37
N PRO A 10 -10.07 -1.29 -11.50
CA PRO A 10 -10.71 -2.60 -11.64
C PRO A 10 -10.07 -3.62 -10.69
N ASP A 11 -10.78 -4.69 -10.40
CA ASP A 11 -10.23 -5.84 -9.69
C ASP A 11 -9.05 -6.41 -10.49
N PHE A 12 -7.97 -6.77 -9.79
CA PHE A 12 -6.76 -7.29 -10.43
C PHE A 12 -6.01 -8.30 -9.55
N SER A 13 -5.17 -9.11 -10.20
CA SER A 13 -4.14 -9.92 -9.55
C SER A 13 -2.83 -9.76 -10.31
N ALA A 14 -1.79 -9.38 -9.59
CA ALA A 14 -0.47 -9.12 -10.15
C ALA A 14 0.63 -9.80 -9.33
N ASN A 15 1.59 -10.41 -10.03
CA ASN A 15 2.76 -11.03 -9.43
C ASN A 15 4.01 -10.26 -9.87
N TYR A 16 4.87 -9.94 -8.91
CA TYR A 16 6.10 -9.20 -9.14
C TYR A 16 7.30 -10.03 -8.68
N ALA A 17 8.32 -10.11 -9.52
CA ALA A 17 9.62 -10.62 -9.11
C ALA A 17 10.43 -9.49 -8.48
N VAL A 18 10.88 -9.69 -7.23
CA VAL A 18 11.79 -8.76 -6.56
C VAL A 18 13.21 -9.21 -6.87
N LYS A 19 14.01 -8.34 -7.47
CA LYS A 19 15.40 -8.61 -7.83
C LYS A 19 16.37 -7.78 -7.00
N LEU A 20 17.48 -8.40 -6.62
CA LEU A 20 18.61 -7.74 -5.98
C LEU A 20 19.86 -8.04 -6.82
N ASN A 21 20.48 -6.99 -7.36
CA ASN A 21 21.63 -7.11 -8.28
C ASN A 21 21.38 -8.10 -9.46
N GLY A 22 20.18 -8.05 -10.03
CA GLY A 22 19.80 -8.91 -11.15
C GLY A 22 19.34 -10.34 -10.78
N ILE A 23 19.53 -10.77 -9.54
CA ILE A 23 19.13 -12.09 -9.04
C ILE A 23 17.75 -11.99 -8.39
N GLN A 24 16.87 -12.94 -8.66
CA GLN A 24 15.57 -12.98 -7.99
C GLN A 24 15.75 -13.25 -6.50
N ALA A 25 15.38 -12.26 -5.69
CA ALA A 25 15.48 -12.29 -4.24
C ALA A 25 14.14 -12.57 -3.55
N GLY A 26 13.05 -12.34 -4.25
CA GLY A 26 11.71 -12.52 -3.69
C GLY A 26 10.60 -12.44 -4.71
N GLU A 27 9.40 -12.61 -4.21
CA GLU A 27 8.13 -12.44 -4.93
C GLU A 27 7.20 -11.54 -4.13
N LEU A 28 6.39 -10.78 -4.85
CA LEU A 28 5.32 -9.98 -4.32
C LEU A 28 4.05 -10.24 -5.14
N LYS A 29 3.01 -10.71 -4.48
CA LYS A 29 1.67 -10.86 -5.09
C LYS A 29 0.75 -9.79 -4.54
N ARG A 30 0.00 -9.14 -5.41
CA ARG A 30 -1.04 -8.18 -5.05
C ARG A 30 -2.35 -8.55 -5.70
N THR A 31 -3.43 -8.48 -4.92
CA THR A 31 -4.79 -8.70 -5.41
C THR A 31 -5.70 -7.59 -4.93
N LEU A 32 -6.57 -7.14 -5.80
CA LEU A 32 -7.68 -6.25 -5.47
C LEU A 32 -8.97 -6.96 -5.90
N GLU A 33 -9.86 -7.18 -4.97
CA GLU A 33 -11.13 -7.87 -5.17
C GLU A 33 -12.26 -7.07 -4.53
N THR A 34 -13.43 -7.09 -5.15
CA THR A 34 -14.63 -6.44 -4.64
C THR A 34 -15.62 -7.53 -4.20
N ASP A 35 -16.05 -7.49 -2.94
CA ASP A 35 -17.04 -8.44 -2.44
C ASP A 35 -18.48 -8.02 -2.80
N GLN A 36 -19.44 -8.88 -2.46
CA GLN A 36 -20.86 -8.67 -2.77
C GLN A 36 -21.46 -7.43 -2.09
N THR A 37 -20.82 -6.91 -1.05
CA THR A 37 -21.26 -5.68 -0.34
C THR A 37 -20.65 -4.40 -0.93
N GLY A 38 -19.78 -4.54 -1.94
CA GLY A 38 -19.00 -3.43 -2.51
C GLY A 38 -17.78 -3.04 -1.67
N LEU A 39 -17.43 -3.81 -0.63
CA LEU A 39 -16.20 -3.64 0.11
C LEU A 39 -15.02 -4.15 -0.74
N ARG A 40 -13.96 -3.36 -0.81
CA ARG A 40 -12.78 -3.66 -1.58
C ARG A 40 -11.70 -4.29 -0.69
N HIS A 41 -11.15 -5.39 -1.13
CA HIS A 41 -10.11 -6.16 -0.45
C HIS A 41 -8.79 -6.02 -1.21
N PHE A 42 -7.85 -5.26 -0.66
CA PHE A 42 -6.52 -5.12 -1.24
C PHE A 42 -5.52 -5.90 -0.39
N THR A 43 -4.90 -6.92 -0.98
CA THR A 43 -3.97 -7.83 -0.32
C THR A 43 -2.61 -7.78 -0.98
N SER A 44 -1.56 -7.83 -0.16
CA SER A 44 -0.17 -7.89 -0.59
C SER A 44 0.54 -9.00 0.17
N ILE A 45 1.09 -9.99 -0.55
CA ILE A 45 1.87 -11.09 0.04
C ILE A 45 3.28 -11.01 -0.53
N SER A 46 4.27 -10.93 0.35
CA SER A 46 5.68 -10.91 -0.02
C SER A 46 6.47 -11.99 0.69
N GLN A 47 7.41 -12.61 -0.02
CA GLN A 47 8.29 -13.65 0.50
C GLN A 47 9.63 -13.63 -0.23
N ALA A 48 10.71 -13.98 0.48
CA ALA A 48 12.00 -14.20 -0.15
C ALA A 48 11.99 -15.51 -0.96
N LYS A 49 12.81 -15.58 -2.00
CA LYS A 49 12.97 -16.75 -2.88
C LYS A 49 14.43 -17.17 -3.03
N GLY A 50 14.64 -18.41 -3.46
CA GLY A 50 15.96 -18.97 -3.70
C GLY A 50 16.81 -18.94 -2.42
N VAL A 51 18.08 -18.62 -2.56
CA VAL A 51 19.03 -18.60 -1.43
C VAL A 51 18.63 -17.57 -0.34
N PHE A 52 17.91 -16.52 -0.70
CA PHE A 52 17.47 -15.50 0.26
C PHE A 52 16.40 -16.01 1.24
N SER A 53 15.62 -17.04 0.85
CA SER A 53 14.63 -17.65 1.74
C SER A 53 15.25 -18.36 2.95
N PHE A 54 16.50 -18.82 2.86
CA PHE A 54 17.21 -19.43 4.00
C PHE A 54 17.56 -18.40 5.07
N PHE A 55 17.82 -17.15 4.66
CA PHE A 55 18.18 -16.06 5.57
C PHE A 55 16.98 -15.25 6.04
N LYS A 56 15.96 -15.15 5.20
CA LYS A 56 14.70 -14.44 5.46
C LYS A 56 13.51 -15.30 5.08
N PRO A 57 13.16 -16.29 5.90
CA PRO A 57 12.02 -17.17 5.63
C PRO A 57 10.67 -16.49 5.87
N ASP A 58 10.66 -15.23 6.29
CA ASP A 58 9.44 -14.50 6.60
C ASP A 58 8.53 -14.38 5.38
N ILE A 59 7.24 -14.66 5.62
CA ILE A 59 6.14 -14.32 4.73
C ILE A 59 5.43 -13.13 5.35
N ILE A 60 5.31 -12.05 4.58
CA ILE A 60 4.59 -10.85 5.00
C ILE A 60 3.30 -10.77 4.21
N GLU A 61 2.18 -10.77 4.92
CA GLU A 61 0.86 -10.57 4.37
C GLU A 61 0.26 -9.29 4.94
N GLU A 62 -0.19 -8.42 4.06
CA GLU A 62 -0.93 -7.21 4.41
C GLU A 62 -2.30 -7.25 3.71
N THR A 63 -3.33 -6.85 4.42
CA THR A 63 -4.69 -6.76 3.90
C THR A 63 -5.29 -5.43 4.33
N SER A 64 -5.86 -4.70 3.37
CA SER A 64 -6.67 -3.51 3.62
C SER A 64 -8.07 -3.72 3.08
N LEU A 65 -9.07 -3.57 3.95
CA LEU A 65 -10.48 -3.51 3.56
C LEU A 65 -10.90 -2.05 3.50
N TRP A 66 -11.42 -1.63 2.36
CA TRP A 66 -11.72 -0.23 2.13
C TRP A 66 -12.94 -0.04 1.22
N ARG A 67 -13.47 1.15 1.21
CA ARG A 67 -14.53 1.58 0.29
C ARG A 67 -14.27 2.99 -0.21
N LEU A 68 -14.97 3.37 -1.26
CA LEU A 68 -15.04 4.77 -1.64
C LEU A 68 -16.18 5.45 -0.87
N LYS A 69 -15.87 6.57 -0.25
CA LYS A 69 -16.86 7.49 0.29
C LYS A 69 -16.57 8.89 -0.25
N ASP A 70 -17.56 9.49 -0.89
CA ASP A 70 -17.43 10.81 -1.53
C ASP A 70 -16.23 10.86 -2.49
N ASN A 71 -16.01 9.78 -3.24
CA ASN A 71 -14.88 9.58 -4.17
C ASN A 71 -13.48 9.56 -3.51
N VAL A 72 -13.41 9.34 -2.19
CA VAL A 72 -12.18 9.20 -1.43
C VAL A 72 -12.03 7.78 -0.92
N VAL A 73 -10.82 7.23 -0.99
CA VAL A 73 -10.50 5.92 -0.41
C VAL A 73 -10.58 6.00 1.10
N GLN A 74 -11.44 5.19 1.69
CA GLN A 74 -11.69 5.17 3.12
C GLN A 74 -11.44 3.75 3.67
N PRO A 75 -10.28 3.50 4.34
CA PRO A 75 -10.02 2.21 4.96
C PRO A 75 -11.01 1.93 6.09
N GLN A 76 -11.40 0.66 6.21
CA GLN A 76 -12.26 0.15 7.27
C GLN A 76 -11.48 -0.74 8.23
N PHE A 77 -10.56 -1.51 7.67
CA PHE A 77 -9.73 -2.46 8.41
C PHE A 77 -8.39 -2.63 7.72
N TYR A 78 -7.32 -2.76 8.51
CA TYR A 78 -5.98 -3.12 8.05
C TYR A 78 -5.41 -4.23 8.92
N ARG A 79 -4.75 -5.19 8.30
CA ARG A 79 -4.01 -6.25 8.97
C ARG A 79 -2.61 -6.39 8.39
N TYR A 80 -1.64 -6.53 9.27
CA TYR A 80 -0.27 -6.93 8.97
C TYR A 80 0.02 -8.25 9.67
N LEU A 81 0.50 -9.24 8.93
CA LEU A 81 0.90 -10.53 9.45
C LEU A 81 2.30 -10.87 8.93
N ARG A 82 3.23 -11.20 9.82
CA ARG A 82 4.54 -11.76 9.48
C ARG A 82 4.69 -13.11 10.14
N THR A 83 4.92 -14.15 9.34
CA THR A 83 5.05 -15.54 9.75
C THR A 83 6.28 -16.18 9.11
N GLY A 84 6.65 -17.40 9.52
CA GLY A 84 7.72 -18.20 8.92
C GLY A 84 9.13 -17.84 9.37
N GLY A 85 9.32 -16.75 10.10
CA GLY A 85 10.60 -16.32 10.64
C GLY A 85 10.76 -16.60 12.13
N LYS A 86 11.84 -16.09 12.73
CA LYS A 86 12.12 -16.25 14.16
C LYS A 86 11.12 -15.55 15.07
N LYS A 87 10.49 -14.49 14.58
CA LYS A 87 9.48 -13.70 15.32
C LYS A 87 8.27 -13.47 14.44
N GLU A 88 7.15 -14.02 14.85
CA GLU A 88 5.87 -13.70 14.26
C GLU A 88 5.42 -12.33 14.74
N LYS A 89 4.73 -11.60 13.86
CA LYS A 89 4.13 -10.32 14.19
C LYS A 89 2.74 -10.24 13.58
N ARG A 90 1.78 -9.83 14.40
CA ARG A 90 0.43 -9.49 13.95
C ARG A 90 0.07 -8.09 14.45
N LEU A 91 -0.55 -7.32 13.58
CA LEU A 91 -1.17 -6.05 13.93
C LEU A 91 -2.48 -5.93 13.16
N GLU A 92 -3.53 -5.57 13.84
CA GLU A 92 -4.83 -5.24 13.25
C GLU A 92 -5.21 -3.82 13.61
N MET A 93 -5.88 -3.13 12.69
CA MET A 93 -6.36 -1.78 12.88
C MET A 93 -7.77 -1.68 12.34
N LYS A 94 -8.70 -1.22 13.18
CA LYS A 94 -10.10 -0.97 12.83
C LYS A 94 -10.37 0.52 12.86
N PHE A 95 -10.84 1.07 11.75
CA PHE A 95 -11.13 2.50 11.63
C PHE A 95 -12.56 2.79 12.06
N ASN A 96 -12.72 3.75 12.95
CA ASN A 96 -14.01 4.33 13.33
C ASN A 96 -14.07 5.78 12.86
N TRP A 97 -14.74 5.99 11.75
CA TRP A 97 -14.83 7.30 11.09
C TRP A 97 -15.85 8.24 11.76
N LEU A 98 -16.75 7.71 12.58
CA LEU A 98 -17.68 8.55 13.36
C LEU A 98 -16.92 9.24 14.50
N ASP A 99 -16.09 8.49 15.20
CA ASP A 99 -15.31 8.98 16.35
C ASP A 99 -13.92 9.50 15.94
N MET A 100 -13.58 9.40 14.65
CA MET A 100 -12.26 9.76 14.11
C MET A 100 -11.11 9.08 14.84
N THR A 101 -11.24 7.77 15.05
CA THR A 101 -10.24 6.94 15.75
C THR A 101 -9.92 5.67 14.98
N ALA A 102 -8.76 5.10 15.25
CA ALA A 102 -8.40 3.76 14.84
C ALA A 102 -8.04 2.93 16.06
N GLN A 103 -8.72 1.79 16.22
CA GLN A 103 -8.42 0.82 17.27
C GLN A 103 -7.35 -0.14 16.75
N ILE A 104 -6.23 -0.21 17.47
CA ILE A 104 -5.07 -1.00 17.07
C ILE A 104 -4.86 -2.13 18.07
N ASP A 105 -4.66 -3.35 17.55
CA ASP A 105 -4.36 -4.55 18.31
C ASP A 105 -3.12 -5.23 17.72
N ASP A 106 -2.05 -5.31 18.49
CA ASP A 106 -0.82 -6.04 18.18
C ASP A 106 -0.63 -7.31 19.03
N ARG A 107 -1.68 -7.72 19.75
CA ARG A 107 -1.77 -8.79 20.74
C ARG A 107 -1.12 -8.51 22.10
N GLU A 108 -0.24 -7.53 22.20
CA GLU A 108 0.46 -7.21 23.45
C GLU A 108 -0.17 -6.01 24.13
N HIS A 109 -0.45 -4.96 23.36
CA HIS A 109 -0.91 -3.68 23.89
C HIS A 109 -1.95 -3.06 22.94
N PRO A 110 -3.24 -3.31 23.14
CA PRO A 110 -4.27 -2.62 22.38
C PRO A 110 -4.26 -1.13 22.73
N TRP A 111 -4.29 -0.27 21.71
CA TRP A 111 -4.38 1.19 21.90
C TRP A 111 -5.26 1.83 20.84
N GLN A 112 -5.62 3.08 21.11
CA GLN A 112 -6.41 3.89 20.20
C GLN A 112 -5.55 5.03 19.66
N LEU A 113 -5.69 5.28 18.36
CA LEU A 113 -5.06 6.38 17.66
C LEU A 113 -6.13 7.33 17.16
N ASP A 114 -5.99 8.62 17.46
CA ASP A 114 -6.81 9.64 16.81
C ASP A 114 -6.38 9.77 15.35
N ILE A 115 -7.35 9.80 14.45
CA ILE A 115 -7.11 9.93 13.02
C ILE A 115 -7.67 11.24 12.47
N GLU A 116 -7.17 11.64 11.32
CA GLU A 116 -7.61 12.83 10.60
C GLU A 116 -8.46 12.42 9.38
N PRO A 117 -9.27 13.34 8.82
CA PRO A 117 -9.91 13.09 7.53
C PRO A 117 -8.90 12.64 6.47
N ASN A 118 -9.30 11.69 5.63
CA ASN A 118 -8.46 11.11 4.58
C ASN A 118 -7.22 10.34 5.06
N THR A 119 -7.19 9.93 6.34
CA THR A 119 -6.16 9.00 6.82
C THR A 119 -6.27 7.67 6.08
N LEU A 120 -5.15 7.16 5.63
CA LEU A 120 -5.00 5.87 4.96
C LEU A 120 -4.18 4.90 5.81
N ASP A 121 -4.22 3.61 5.51
CA ASP A 121 -3.28 2.65 6.06
C ASP A 121 -2.03 2.49 5.17
N LYS A 122 -1.06 1.71 5.63
CA LYS A 122 0.23 1.50 4.97
C LYS A 122 0.16 0.79 3.63
N LEU A 123 -0.94 0.12 3.33
CA LEU A 123 -1.13 -0.60 2.10
C LEU A 123 -2.02 0.18 1.12
N VAL A 124 -3.18 0.62 1.59
CA VAL A 124 -4.21 1.22 0.72
C VAL A 124 -3.82 2.60 0.15
N TYR A 125 -2.84 3.30 0.75
CA TYR A 125 -2.37 4.56 0.16
C TYR A 125 -1.90 4.39 -1.29
N GLN A 126 -1.47 3.18 -1.67
CA GLN A 126 -1.04 2.88 -3.04
C GLN A 126 -2.23 2.90 -4.01
N ILE A 127 -3.41 2.51 -3.57
CA ILE A 127 -4.66 2.63 -4.34
C ILE A 127 -5.01 4.11 -4.53
N SER A 128 -4.94 4.91 -3.46
CA SER A 128 -5.13 6.37 -3.58
C SER A 128 -4.13 6.98 -4.55
N LEU A 129 -2.86 6.58 -4.46
CA LEU A 129 -1.81 7.06 -5.34
C LEU A 129 -2.10 6.73 -6.82
N MET A 130 -2.50 5.50 -7.14
CA MET A 130 -2.87 5.11 -8.51
C MET A 130 -4.03 5.95 -9.04
N ARG A 131 -5.01 6.27 -8.21
CA ARG A 131 -6.15 7.12 -8.58
C ARG A 131 -5.77 8.59 -8.76
N ASP A 132 -4.89 9.08 -7.90
CA ASP A 132 -4.47 10.48 -7.88
C ASP A 132 -3.52 10.80 -9.04
N LEU A 133 -2.65 9.87 -9.43
CA LEU A 133 -1.72 10.06 -10.56
C LEU A 133 -2.43 10.38 -11.88
N ILE A 134 -3.62 9.84 -12.09
CA ILE A 134 -4.43 10.11 -13.30
C ILE A 134 -4.87 11.58 -13.37
N LYS A 135 -5.05 12.24 -12.24
CA LYS A 135 -5.63 13.58 -12.12
C LYS A 135 -4.64 14.65 -11.64
N HIS A 136 -3.54 14.21 -11.04
CA HIS A 136 -2.61 15.11 -10.37
C HIS A 136 -1.73 15.86 -11.37
N LYS A 137 -1.57 17.18 -11.17
CA LYS A 137 -0.76 18.06 -12.02
C LYS A 137 0.46 18.66 -11.28
N GLY A 138 0.75 18.19 -10.08
CA GLY A 138 1.86 18.70 -9.28
C GLY A 138 3.03 17.73 -9.18
N ASP A 139 4.12 18.16 -8.58
CA ASP A 139 5.36 17.38 -8.45
C ASP A 139 5.38 16.50 -7.19
N GLN A 140 4.38 16.62 -6.32
CA GLN A 140 4.34 15.93 -5.05
C GLN A 140 2.91 15.66 -4.59
N ILE A 141 2.71 14.46 -4.06
CA ILE A 141 1.46 14.06 -3.40
C ILE A 141 1.79 13.71 -1.94
N THR A 142 0.94 14.15 -1.03
CA THR A 142 1.12 13.92 0.41
C THR A 142 -0.06 13.13 0.96
N TYR A 143 0.23 12.08 1.74
CA TYR A 143 -0.77 11.26 2.42
C TYR A 143 -0.54 11.25 3.92
N ARG A 144 -1.63 11.21 4.67
CA ARG A 144 -1.63 10.94 6.11
C ARG A 144 -1.85 9.44 6.32
N ILE A 145 -0.91 8.79 6.98
CA ILE A 145 -0.88 7.33 7.12
C ILE A 145 -0.91 6.93 8.59
N ALA A 146 -1.85 6.08 8.96
CA ALA A 146 -1.84 5.38 10.24
C ALA A 146 -0.83 4.21 10.16
N ASP A 147 0.28 4.32 10.89
CA ASP A 147 1.37 3.36 10.87
C ASP A 147 1.88 3.07 12.28
N GLY A 148 1.57 1.88 12.80
CA GLY A 148 2.09 1.39 14.07
C GLY A 148 1.76 2.28 15.27
N GLY A 149 0.52 2.81 15.35
CA GLY A 149 0.06 3.66 16.45
C GLY A 149 0.47 5.12 16.35
N LYS A 150 0.93 5.55 15.19
CA LYS A 150 1.28 6.94 14.89
C LYS A 150 0.68 7.37 13.57
N LEU A 151 0.29 8.65 13.48
CA LEU A 151 0.05 9.27 12.19
C LEU A 151 1.37 9.74 11.61
N LYS A 152 1.65 9.30 10.38
CA LYS A 152 2.84 9.69 9.61
C LYS A 152 2.42 10.41 8.34
N THR A 153 3.31 11.25 7.86
CA THR A 153 3.16 11.92 6.57
C THR A 153 4.04 11.22 5.55
N TYR A 154 3.43 10.70 4.47
CA TYR A 154 4.16 10.17 3.32
C TYR A 154 4.15 11.24 2.22
N GLN A 155 5.33 11.67 1.83
CA GLN A 155 5.53 12.56 0.70
C GLN A 155 6.04 11.75 -0.48
N ILE A 156 5.27 11.75 -1.58
CA ILE A 156 5.60 11.03 -2.80
C ILE A 156 5.88 12.07 -3.88
N ARG A 157 7.11 12.08 -4.38
CA ARG A 157 7.52 12.95 -5.47
C ARG A 157 7.24 12.28 -6.80
N ILE A 158 6.79 13.06 -7.76
CA ILE A 158 6.58 12.62 -9.13
C ILE A 158 7.79 13.10 -9.94
N LEU A 159 8.68 12.18 -10.32
CA LEU A 159 9.90 12.53 -11.07
C LEU A 159 9.73 12.47 -12.59
N GLY A 160 8.55 12.12 -13.06
CA GLY A 160 8.25 11.98 -14.48
C GLY A 160 8.12 10.52 -14.92
N GLU A 161 7.94 10.34 -16.22
CA GLU A 161 7.77 9.03 -16.82
C GLU A 161 9.14 8.43 -17.19
N GLU A 162 9.29 7.13 -16.96
CA GLU A 162 10.44 6.34 -17.33
C GLU A 162 10.00 5.07 -18.04
N ARG A 163 10.63 4.75 -19.16
CA ARG A 163 10.36 3.49 -19.85
C ARG A 163 11.08 2.35 -19.15
N ILE A 164 10.34 1.41 -18.62
CA ILE A 164 10.88 0.25 -17.92
C ILE A 164 10.65 -1.04 -18.73
N LYS A 165 11.64 -1.95 -18.66
CA LYS A 165 11.52 -3.28 -19.26
C LYS A 165 10.88 -4.24 -18.28
N THR A 166 9.79 -4.87 -18.71
CA THR A 166 9.10 -5.92 -17.95
C THR A 166 9.06 -7.23 -18.76
N PRO A 167 8.74 -8.37 -18.14
CA PRO A 167 8.53 -9.62 -18.88
C PRO A 167 7.40 -9.54 -19.92
N MET A 168 6.49 -8.58 -19.79
CA MET A 168 5.40 -8.32 -20.74
C MET A 168 5.76 -7.32 -21.84
N GLY A 169 6.99 -6.79 -21.82
CA GLY A 169 7.46 -5.79 -22.76
C GLY A 169 7.93 -4.50 -22.09
N GLU A 170 8.18 -3.48 -22.90
CA GLU A 170 8.50 -2.14 -22.40
C GLU A 170 7.21 -1.39 -22.08
N ILE A 171 7.15 -0.80 -20.90
CA ILE A 171 6.02 0.01 -20.44
C ILE A 171 6.53 1.38 -19.99
N ASP A 172 5.74 2.41 -20.25
CA ASP A 172 5.98 3.72 -19.68
C ASP A 172 5.41 3.73 -18.26
N ALA A 173 6.21 4.10 -17.28
CA ALA A 173 5.82 4.09 -15.88
C ALA A 173 6.28 5.38 -15.19
N VAL A 174 5.45 5.87 -14.27
CA VAL A 174 5.78 7.05 -13.48
C VAL A 174 6.71 6.65 -12.34
N LYS A 175 7.84 7.31 -12.20
CA LYS A 175 8.82 7.10 -11.14
C LYS A 175 8.47 7.92 -9.92
N LEU A 176 8.30 7.24 -8.80
CA LEU A 176 7.75 7.79 -7.57
C LEU A 176 8.67 7.47 -6.38
N PRO A 177 9.68 8.26 -6.08
CA PRO A 177 10.41 8.14 -4.82
C PRO A 177 9.51 8.58 -3.66
N ARG A 178 9.52 7.77 -2.62
CA ARG A 178 8.77 8.02 -1.39
C ARG A 178 9.73 8.37 -0.27
N HIS A 179 9.56 9.55 0.31
CA HIS A 179 10.21 9.93 1.56
C HIS A 179 9.27 9.61 2.73
N ARG A 180 9.78 8.90 3.73
CA ARG A 180 9.17 8.81 5.06
C ARG A 180 9.74 9.90 5.94
N ASP A 181 9.00 10.29 6.99
CA ASP A 181 9.47 11.27 7.98
C ASP A 181 10.95 11.08 8.34
N LYS A 182 11.61 12.17 8.68
CA LYS A 182 13.06 12.43 8.76
C LYS A 182 13.98 11.38 9.44
N ASP A 183 13.44 10.32 10.03
CA ASP A 183 14.22 9.36 10.82
C ASP A 183 14.65 8.09 10.05
N ASN A 184 14.37 7.96 8.76
CA ASN A 184 14.78 6.80 7.99
C ASN A 184 15.30 7.19 6.60
N GLU A 185 16.62 7.05 6.40
CA GLU A 185 17.32 7.25 5.13
C GLU A 185 16.93 6.24 4.01
N ARG A 186 15.93 5.40 4.23
CA ARG A 186 15.48 4.44 3.22
C ARG A 186 14.52 5.10 2.25
N GLU A 187 15.03 5.44 1.10
CA GLU A 187 14.23 5.80 -0.06
C GLU A 187 13.63 4.55 -0.70
N THR A 188 12.34 4.56 -0.97
CA THR A 188 11.66 3.50 -1.73
C THR A 188 11.16 4.12 -3.02
N THR A 189 11.57 3.59 -4.15
CA THR A 189 11.07 4.02 -5.46
C THR A 189 9.97 3.06 -5.91
N LEU A 190 8.84 3.62 -6.35
CA LEU A 190 7.73 2.91 -6.96
C LEU A 190 7.67 3.28 -8.43
N TRP A 191 7.28 2.35 -9.29
CA TRP A 191 6.93 2.60 -10.68
C TRP A 191 5.48 2.20 -10.86
N CYS A 192 4.67 3.16 -11.29
CA CYS A 192 3.26 2.94 -11.59
C CYS A 192 3.03 3.10 -13.08
N ALA A 193 2.51 2.07 -13.73
CA ALA A 193 1.97 2.18 -15.08
C ALA A 193 0.56 2.78 -14.99
N PRO A 194 0.21 3.77 -15.82
CA PRO A 194 -1.13 4.32 -15.88
C PRO A 194 -2.15 3.32 -16.44
#